data_e6428b2925a97aa5f4bbc04e9ec4cc89
#
_entry.id   e6428b2925a97aa5f4bbc04e9ec4cc89
#
_cell.length_a   1.000
_cell.length_b   1.000
_cell.length_c   1.000
_cell.angle_alpha   90.00
_cell.angle_beta   90.00
_cell.angle_gamma   90.00
#
_symmetry.space_group_name_H-M   'P 1'
#
loop_
_entity.id
_entity.type
_entity.pdbx_description
1 polymer ?
#
loop_
_entity_poly.entity_id
_entity_poly.type
_entity_poly.pdbx_seq_one_letter_code
_entity_poly.pdbx_strand_id
1 'polypeptide(L)'
;MTELLSSIEMNLLPVNCKFSEEQKEVIYENNSIDVVAGPGTGKTTVLTARIKMLFEEVNGSRKGICVLTHTNVAVDEIKSGLRKLGIDEIKRPHFIGTIQDFFNTFFAKKAFHLLLKDKKMRVVDDDIFREKFHKVFNLRKPGFYREDRSLPNPENKKIEWNFNDTQQFASVVGIKNPQYKKAFDGSINFLFSKGIITNKCCLELSNWYIERYKEVFRAVIPRRFSHLLLDEAQDTSVLQFNLISALFDDEKVTIQKFGDPYQAIYNIWGGDTDLAWEIDDSKERRISQTSRFGEPIVNIVKNVCIKTYEDLTSNSKHESFPPYFIIYDNGDDLLSKYSSLIEELESTNESFKLSQKLKVIASVRHKDLEDTFGDKYKRENMKKLTRNSYLDLFLSVLLKKLSKKFDEDFEDNLKKFQNRMQIFEIIKALIEDENEKLKDGLRTLLDELVTNEEFSVDKDGLCTEIIESLKITFSLELESQSSESEEYEYSNIKLCTVHSTKGETHKATLLMLDTTFTPDYRKDSLSYHIVELLKNCFHDEYVELPEKKNEKEIESEKARKLAYVALSRPTHLVCIGIPNNQIENEPTLIQDLLDTGWKQYTDQDVI
;
A
#
# COMPACT_ATOMS: atom_id res chain seq x y z
N MET A 1 6.57 -13.75 34.41
CA MET A 1 6.89 -13.66 32.97
C MET A 1 6.55 -14.94 32.20
N THR A 2 6.92 -16.11 32.65
CA THR A 2 6.66 -17.40 31.98
C THR A 2 5.16 -17.70 31.82
N GLU A 3 4.34 -17.43 32.85
CA GLU A 3 2.87 -17.60 32.78
C GLU A 3 2.22 -16.65 31.81
N LEU A 4 2.69 -15.39 31.73
CA LEU A 4 2.17 -14.41 30.78
C LEU A 4 2.49 -14.83 29.34
N LEU A 5 3.72 -15.28 29.05
CA LEU A 5 4.08 -15.76 27.71
C LEU A 5 3.23 -16.97 27.33
N SER A 6 3.02 -17.93 28.23
CA SER A 6 2.17 -19.09 27.96
C SER A 6 0.72 -18.68 27.64
N SER A 7 0.20 -17.66 28.32
CA SER A 7 -1.13 -17.10 28.00
C SER A 7 -1.14 -16.42 26.64
N ILE A 8 -0.08 -15.70 26.27
CA ILE A 8 0.05 -15.07 24.94
C ILE A 8 0.10 -16.15 23.85
N GLU A 9 0.90 -17.20 24.03
CA GLU A 9 1.00 -18.33 23.09
C GLU A 9 -0.35 -18.98 22.84
N MET A 10 -1.11 -19.28 23.91
CA MET A 10 -2.45 -19.91 23.80
C MET A 10 -3.45 -19.08 23.00
N ASN A 11 -3.34 -17.74 23.01
CA ASN A 11 -4.29 -16.83 22.38
C ASN A 11 -3.88 -16.38 20.98
N LEU A 12 -2.56 -16.33 20.67
CA LEU A 12 -2.04 -15.85 19.40
C LEU A 12 -1.61 -16.96 18.45
N LEU A 13 -1.11 -18.08 18.97
CA LEU A 13 -0.56 -19.15 18.14
C LEU A 13 -1.60 -20.24 17.90
N PRO A 14 -1.47 -21.02 16.80
CA PRO A 14 -2.26 -22.23 16.61
C PRO A 14 -2.08 -23.23 17.77
N VAL A 15 -3.08 -24.08 17.97
CA VAL A 15 -3.05 -25.10 19.03
C VAL A 15 -1.76 -25.93 18.97
N ASN A 16 -1.13 -26.10 20.11
CA ASN A 16 0.15 -26.82 20.29
C ASN A 16 1.38 -26.17 19.60
N CYS A 17 1.29 -24.89 19.21
CA CYS A 17 2.45 -24.12 18.76
C CYS A 17 2.98 -23.25 19.89
N LYS A 18 4.29 -23.01 19.87
CA LYS A 18 5.01 -22.13 20.81
C LYS A 18 5.94 -21.21 20.03
N PHE A 19 6.32 -20.10 20.63
CA PHE A 19 7.37 -19.25 20.07
C PHE A 19 8.71 -20.01 20.05
N SER A 20 9.48 -19.81 18.98
CA SER A 20 10.87 -20.27 18.90
C SER A 20 11.75 -19.51 19.91
N GLU A 21 12.97 -20.00 20.16
CA GLU A 21 13.90 -19.29 21.06
C GLU A 21 14.25 -17.90 20.52
N GLU A 22 14.50 -17.76 19.21
CA GLU A 22 14.73 -16.47 18.55
C GLU A 22 13.55 -15.50 18.75
N GLN A 23 12.32 -15.99 18.59
CA GLN A 23 11.12 -15.19 18.81
C GLN A 23 11.00 -14.76 20.29
N LYS A 24 11.31 -15.65 21.23
CA LYS A 24 11.30 -15.34 22.67
C LYS A 24 12.37 -14.32 23.04
N GLU A 25 13.58 -14.43 22.47
CA GLU A 25 14.64 -13.43 22.66
C GLU A 25 14.15 -12.04 22.29
N VAL A 26 13.51 -11.90 21.13
CA VAL A 26 12.93 -10.62 20.69
C VAL A 26 11.80 -10.15 21.60
N ILE A 27 10.91 -11.06 22.05
CA ILE A 27 9.78 -10.74 22.92
C ILE A 27 10.25 -10.22 24.29
N TYR A 28 11.37 -10.74 24.80
CA TYR A 28 11.92 -10.36 26.10
C TYR A 28 12.98 -9.25 26.04
N GLU A 29 13.40 -8.83 24.84
CA GLU A 29 14.49 -7.86 24.69
C GLU A 29 14.10 -6.46 25.20
N ASN A 30 14.90 -5.91 26.09
CA ASN A 30 14.64 -4.61 26.71
C ASN A 30 15.50 -3.47 26.14
N ASN A 31 16.41 -3.79 25.25
CA ASN A 31 17.28 -2.82 24.59
C ASN A 31 16.72 -2.37 23.23
N SER A 32 17.33 -1.34 22.68
CA SER A 32 17.11 -0.94 21.28
C SER A 32 17.70 -2.00 20.36
N ILE A 33 16.89 -2.53 19.44
CA ILE A 33 17.26 -3.60 18.50
C ILE A 33 16.71 -3.37 17.10
N ASP A 34 17.36 -4.00 16.12
CA ASP A 34 16.93 -4.16 14.75
C ASP A 34 16.55 -5.63 14.51
N VAL A 35 15.24 -5.90 14.37
CA VAL A 35 14.71 -7.26 14.17
C VAL A 35 14.60 -7.54 12.68
N VAL A 36 15.46 -8.40 12.18
CA VAL A 36 15.42 -8.91 10.79
C VAL A 36 14.62 -10.20 10.78
N ALA A 37 13.46 -10.16 10.13
CA ALA A 37 12.51 -11.25 10.13
C ALA A 37 12.13 -11.62 8.70
N GLY A 38 12.52 -12.80 8.26
CA GLY A 38 12.20 -13.33 6.95
C GLY A 38 10.69 -13.50 6.69
N PRO A 39 10.29 -13.85 5.47
CA PRO A 39 8.89 -14.00 5.12
C PRO A 39 8.27 -15.19 5.84
N GLY A 40 7.11 -14.96 6.48
CA GLY A 40 6.38 -16.02 7.20
C GLY A 40 6.97 -16.44 8.55
N THR A 41 7.95 -15.71 9.07
CA THR A 41 8.58 -15.99 10.38
C THR A 41 7.77 -15.49 11.59
N GLY A 42 6.57 -14.96 11.35
CA GLY A 42 5.67 -14.52 12.42
C GLY A 42 6.00 -13.12 12.99
N LYS A 43 6.68 -12.24 12.25
CA LYS A 43 7.03 -10.88 12.65
C LYS A 43 5.91 -10.13 13.37
N THR A 44 4.71 -10.02 12.76
CA THR A 44 3.55 -9.31 13.35
C THR A 44 3.07 -9.97 14.65
N THR A 45 3.13 -11.31 14.72
CA THR A 45 2.76 -12.05 15.93
C THR A 45 3.74 -11.80 17.08
N VAL A 46 5.05 -11.81 16.79
CA VAL A 46 6.12 -11.47 17.75
C VAL A 46 5.98 -10.03 18.21
N LEU A 47 5.78 -9.10 17.29
CA LEU A 47 5.54 -7.69 17.60
C LEU A 47 4.32 -7.52 18.52
N THR A 48 3.20 -8.20 18.23
CA THR A 48 1.98 -8.15 19.05
C THR A 48 2.22 -8.71 20.46
N ALA A 49 2.96 -9.82 20.56
CA ALA A 49 3.38 -10.40 21.84
C ALA A 49 4.26 -9.43 22.63
N ARG A 50 5.25 -8.81 21.97
CA ARG A 50 6.11 -7.78 22.58
C ARG A 50 5.32 -6.57 23.08
N ILE A 51 4.37 -6.08 22.31
CA ILE A 51 3.48 -4.98 22.73
C ILE A 51 2.70 -5.36 23.99
N LYS A 52 2.17 -6.59 24.07
CA LYS A 52 1.47 -7.07 25.26
C LYS A 52 2.38 -7.12 26.47
N MET A 53 3.60 -7.62 26.31
CA MET A 53 4.60 -7.62 27.40
C MET A 53 4.88 -6.21 27.89
N LEU A 54 5.14 -5.29 26.96
CA LEU A 54 5.40 -3.89 27.28
C LEU A 54 4.23 -3.20 27.99
N PHE A 55 2.98 -3.51 27.63
CA PHE A 55 1.82 -2.96 28.33
C PHE A 55 1.76 -3.38 29.80
N GLU A 56 2.16 -4.62 30.11
CA GLU A 56 2.27 -5.07 31.51
C GLU A 56 3.44 -4.38 32.24
N GLU A 57 4.58 -4.21 31.58
CA GLU A 57 5.77 -3.56 32.14
C GLU A 57 5.51 -2.09 32.47
N VAL A 58 4.80 -1.36 31.58
CA VAL A 58 4.51 0.07 31.79
C VAL A 58 3.20 0.31 32.55
N ASN A 59 2.53 -0.73 33.01
CA ASN A 59 1.28 -0.59 33.74
C ASN A 59 1.48 0.26 35.00
N GLY A 60 0.63 1.28 35.19
CA GLY A 60 0.78 2.28 36.25
C GLY A 60 1.83 3.36 35.98
N SER A 61 2.59 3.29 34.89
CA SER A 61 3.51 4.35 34.46
C SER A 61 2.76 5.53 33.84
N ARG A 62 3.36 6.72 33.93
CA ARG A 62 2.89 7.90 33.17
C ARG A 62 3.37 7.88 31.71
N LYS A 63 4.31 7.00 31.36
CA LYS A 63 4.81 6.81 30.01
C LYS A 63 4.02 5.70 29.31
N GLY A 64 3.84 5.85 28.01
CA GLY A 64 3.26 4.83 27.14
C GLY A 64 4.28 4.25 26.18
N ILE A 65 3.78 3.45 25.26
CA ILE A 65 4.54 2.95 24.11
C ILE A 65 3.99 3.59 22.84
N CYS A 66 4.86 3.78 21.85
CA CYS A 66 4.52 4.27 20.52
C CYS A 66 4.78 3.13 19.52
N VAL A 67 3.75 2.70 18.80
CA VAL A 67 3.85 1.69 17.74
C VAL A 67 3.49 2.34 16.42
N LEU A 68 4.41 2.30 15.47
CA LEU A 68 4.27 2.90 14.15
C LEU A 68 4.37 1.81 13.08
N THR A 69 3.50 1.88 12.10
CA THR A 69 3.53 1.00 10.91
C THR A 69 3.18 1.80 9.65
N HIS A 70 3.26 1.19 8.49
CA HIS A 70 3.02 1.88 7.21
C HIS A 70 1.55 1.90 6.77
N THR A 71 0.77 0.87 7.12
CA THR A 71 -0.59 0.67 6.58
C THR A 71 -1.64 0.55 7.68
N ASN A 72 -2.87 0.97 7.37
CA ASN A 72 -4.01 0.77 8.27
C ASN A 72 -4.32 -0.71 8.47
N VAL A 73 -4.07 -1.56 7.46
CA VAL A 73 -4.23 -3.01 7.57
C VAL A 73 -3.34 -3.59 8.66
N ALA A 74 -2.06 -3.19 8.70
CA ALA A 74 -1.13 -3.62 9.75
C ALA A 74 -1.54 -3.09 11.13
N VAL A 75 -2.03 -1.85 11.22
CA VAL A 75 -2.61 -1.31 12.47
C VAL A 75 -3.78 -2.16 12.97
N ASP A 76 -4.69 -2.54 12.07
CA ASP A 76 -5.88 -3.33 12.40
C ASP A 76 -5.50 -4.77 12.78
N GLU A 77 -4.50 -5.36 12.13
CA GLU A 77 -3.94 -6.68 12.49
C GLU A 77 -3.35 -6.68 13.90
N ILE A 78 -2.50 -5.70 14.23
CA ILE A 78 -1.94 -5.53 15.57
C ILE A 78 -3.05 -5.36 16.61
N LYS A 79 -4.03 -4.47 16.36
CA LYS A 79 -5.17 -4.26 17.26
C LYS A 79 -6.02 -5.50 17.43
N SER A 80 -6.24 -6.25 16.35
CA SER A 80 -6.98 -7.52 16.40
C SER A 80 -6.23 -8.55 17.25
N GLY A 81 -4.92 -8.67 17.11
CA GLY A 81 -4.09 -9.52 17.95
C GLY A 81 -4.15 -9.13 19.43
N LEU A 82 -4.09 -7.82 19.73
CA LEU A 82 -4.20 -7.30 21.10
C LEU A 82 -5.57 -7.57 21.73
N ARG A 83 -6.66 -7.49 20.95
CA ARG A 83 -8.01 -7.88 21.44
C ARG A 83 -8.06 -9.35 21.87
N LYS A 84 -7.44 -10.25 21.11
CA LYS A 84 -7.31 -11.67 21.51
C LYS A 84 -6.56 -11.84 22.86
N LEU A 85 -5.71 -10.88 23.20
CA LEU A 85 -4.96 -10.82 24.46
C LEU A 85 -5.65 -10.00 25.56
N GLY A 86 -6.96 -9.66 25.37
CA GLY A 86 -7.76 -8.92 26.36
C GLY A 86 -7.53 -7.41 26.38
N ILE A 87 -6.96 -6.83 25.31
CA ILE A 87 -6.78 -5.38 25.18
C ILE A 87 -7.72 -4.87 24.09
N ASP A 88 -8.90 -4.43 24.49
CA ASP A 88 -9.93 -3.95 23.56
C ASP A 88 -9.70 -2.51 23.09
N GLU A 89 -9.09 -1.68 23.93
CA GLU A 89 -8.89 -0.25 23.68
C GLU A 89 -7.47 0.22 24.03
N ILE A 90 -6.87 0.95 23.10
CA ILE A 90 -5.57 1.59 23.31
C ILE A 90 -5.77 2.95 23.95
N LYS A 91 -5.55 3.02 25.26
CA LYS A 91 -5.72 4.25 26.04
C LYS A 91 -4.46 5.11 26.03
N ARG A 92 -4.64 6.42 26.17
CA ARG A 92 -3.51 7.34 26.43
C ARG A 92 -2.76 6.90 27.71
N PRO A 93 -1.42 6.99 27.73
CA PRO A 93 -0.52 7.72 26.84
C PRO A 93 -0.06 6.93 25.59
N HIS A 94 -0.46 5.64 25.42
CA HIS A 94 -0.06 4.80 24.31
C HIS A 94 -0.52 5.36 22.95
N PHE A 95 0.21 5.00 21.89
CA PHE A 95 -0.16 5.28 20.50
C PHE A 95 0.14 4.06 19.63
N ILE A 96 -0.85 3.58 18.86
CA ILE A 96 -0.70 2.56 17.82
C ILE A 96 -1.40 3.10 16.57
N GLY A 97 -0.64 3.35 15.52
CA GLY A 97 -1.16 3.92 14.28
C GLY A 97 -0.11 3.93 13.16
N THR A 98 -0.50 4.49 12.02
CA THR A 98 0.46 4.66 10.93
C THR A 98 1.46 5.79 11.22
N ILE A 99 2.63 5.74 10.57
CA ILE A 99 3.62 6.83 10.61
C ILE A 99 2.93 8.15 10.20
N GLN A 100 2.10 8.10 9.15
CA GLN A 100 1.38 9.27 8.67
C GLN A 100 0.40 9.82 9.70
N ASP A 101 -0.38 8.95 10.37
CA ASP A 101 -1.31 9.38 11.43
C ASP A 101 -0.59 10.02 12.61
N PHE A 102 0.57 9.50 12.96
CA PHE A 102 1.40 10.07 14.02
C PHE A 102 1.81 11.51 13.68
N PHE A 103 2.40 11.72 12.50
CA PHE A 103 2.82 13.05 12.09
C PHE A 103 1.63 13.99 11.86
N ASN A 104 0.56 13.52 11.26
CA ASN A 104 -0.66 14.31 11.06
C ASN A 104 -1.26 14.78 12.39
N THR A 105 -1.34 13.88 13.37
CA THR A 105 -2.02 14.15 14.64
C THR A 105 -1.20 15.04 15.55
N PHE A 106 0.09 14.78 15.67
CA PHE A 106 0.93 15.44 16.67
C PHE A 106 1.65 16.67 16.15
N PHE A 107 1.92 16.76 14.83
CA PHE A 107 2.76 17.81 14.26
C PHE A 107 2.07 18.59 13.14
N ALA A 108 1.67 17.98 12.03
CA ALA A 108 1.18 18.68 10.85
C ALA A 108 -0.04 19.57 11.13
N LYS A 109 -1.03 19.08 11.88
CA LYS A 109 -2.20 19.88 12.27
C LYS A 109 -1.82 21.11 13.06
N LYS A 110 -0.86 21.00 13.98
CA LYS A 110 -0.38 22.13 14.79
C LYS A 110 0.42 23.11 13.96
N ALA A 111 1.32 22.60 13.11
CA ALA A 111 2.09 23.40 12.16
C ALA A 111 1.16 24.19 11.23
N PHE A 112 0.19 23.53 10.63
CA PHE A 112 -0.80 24.15 9.76
C PHE A 112 -1.58 25.26 10.47
N HIS A 113 -2.05 25.00 11.69
CA HIS A 113 -2.78 25.99 12.47
C HIS A 113 -1.92 27.22 12.86
N LEU A 114 -0.61 27.05 13.04
CA LEU A 114 0.30 28.21 13.25
C LEU A 114 0.40 29.09 12.00
N LEU A 115 0.34 28.50 10.80
CA LEU A 115 0.44 29.22 9.55
C LEU A 115 -0.90 29.82 9.09
N LEU A 116 -1.97 29.08 9.21
CA LEU A 116 -3.30 29.40 8.69
C LEU A 116 -4.37 29.16 9.75
N LYS A 117 -4.42 30.05 10.76
CA LYS A 117 -5.23 29.94 11.98
C LYS A 117 -6.72 29.66 11.74
N ASP A 118 -7.29 30.30 10.71
CA ASP A 118 -8.72 30.29 10.42
C ASP A 118 -9.11 29.21 9.39
N LYS A 119 -8.15 28.37 8.98
CA LYS A 119 -8.39 27.35 7.97
C LYS A 119 -8.32 25.95 8.57
N LYS A 120 -9.22 25.09 8.13
CA LYS A 120 -9.23 23.67 8.48
C LYS A 120 -8.30 22.91 7.55
N MET A 121 -7.37 22.14 8.12
CA MET A 121 -6.51 21.24 7.35
C MET A 121 -7.31 20.02 6.87
N ARG A 122 -7.25 19.76 5.57
CA ARG A 122 -7.86 18.60 4.91
C ARG A 122 -6.76 17.85 4.17
N VAL A 123 -6.43 16.67 4.64
CA VAL A 123 -5.50 15.77 3.96
C VAL A 123 -6.29 14.97 2.94
N VAL A 124 -5.85 15.00 1.71
CA VAL A 124 -6.48 14.27 0.60
C VAL A 124 -5.46 13.37 -0.09
N ASP A 125 -5.95 12.30 -0.70
CA ASP A 125 -5.13 11.40 -1.51
C ASP A 125 -4.65 12.09 -2.79
N ASP A 126 -3.56 11.59 -3.37
CA ASP A 126 -2.90 12.20 -4.52
C ASP A 126 -3.84 12.34 -5.73
N ASP A 127 -4.74 11.38 -5.97
CA ASP A 127 -5.72 11.44 -7.05
C ASP A 127 -6.73 12.59 -6.85
N ILE A 128 -7.26 12.75 -5.65
CA ILE A 128 -8.17 13.85 -5.29
C ILE A 128 -7.43 15.18 -5.36
N PHE A 129 -6.17 15.21 -4.88
CA PHE A 129 -5.35 16.41 -4.98
C PHE A 129 -5.09 16.81 -6.42
N ARG A 130 -4.74 15.86 -7.30
CA ARG A 130 -4.54 16.06 -8.74
C ARG A 130 -5.78 16.60 -9.42
N GLU A 131 -6.96 16.04 -9.13
CA GLU A 131 -8.23 16.55 -9.69
C GLU A 131 -8.47 18.01 -9.30
N LYS A 132 -8.31 18.34 -8.01
CA LYS A 132 -8.46 19.72 -7.51
C LYS A 132 -7.38 20.64 -8.10
N PHE A 133 -6.15 20.17 -8.22
CA PHE A 133 -5.06 20.91 -8.85
C PHE A 133 -5.37 21.19 -10.32
N HIS A 134 -5.85 20.23 -11.08
CA HIS A 134 -6.23 20.43 -12.49
C HIS A 134 -7.33 21.48 -12.65
N LYS A 135 -8.34 21.51 -11.77
CA LYS A 135 -9.39 22.55 -11.78
C LYS A 135 -8.79 23.94 -11.59
N VAL A 136 -7.91 24.10 -10.61
CA VAL A 136 -7.26 25.39 -10.31
C VAL A 136 -6.24 25.78 -11.39
N PHE A 137 -5.45 24.83 -11.88
CA PHE A 137 -4.44 25.05 -12.91
C PHE A 137 -5.08 25.48 -14.24
N ASN A 138 -6.21 24.90 -14.64
CA ASN A 138 -6.94 25.28 -15.85
C ASN A 138 -7.36 26.76 -15.85
N LEU A 139 -7.64 27.32 -14.68
CA LEU A 139 -7.96 28.76 -14.55
C LEU A 139 -6.72 29.67 -14.64
N ARG A 140 -5.51 29.11 -14.45
CA ARG A 140 -4.22 29.84 -14.36
C ARG A 140 -3.27 29.52 -15.50
N LYS A 141 -3.59 28.47 -16.29
CA LYS A 141 -2.69 28.00 -17.37
C LYS A 141 -2.36 29.12 -18.34
N PRO A 142 -1.10 29.20 -18.82
CA PRO A 142 -0.71 30.19 -19.82
C PRO A 142 -1.46 30.00 -21.14
N GLY A 143 -1.72 31.08 -21.89
CA GLY A 143 -2.44 31.02 -23.16
C GLY A 143 -1.80 30.17 -24.26
N PHE A 144 -0.48 29.88 -24.16
CA PHE A 144 0.21 28.94 -25.05
C PHE A 144 -0.01 27.45 -24.71
N TYR A 145 -0.65 27.15 -23.55
CA TYR A 145 -0.94 25.78 -23.14
C TYR A 145 -2.17 25.27 -23.90
N ARG A 146 -1.91 24.46 -24.91
CA ARG A 146 -2.97 23.95 -25.80
C ARG A 146 -3.87 22.96 -25.05
N GLU A 147 -5.14 22.88 -25.47
CA GLU A 147 -6.13 21.99 -24.84
C GLU A 147 -5.84 20.50 -25.08
N ASP A 148 -5.09 20.18 -26.13
CA ASP A 148 -4.66 18.82 -26.50
C ASP A 148 -3.52 18.27 -25.63
N ARG A 149 -2.89 19.10 -24.79
CA ARG A 149 -1.84 18.64 -23.89
C ARG A 149 -2.43 18.09 -22.58
N SER A 150 -1.92 16.93 -22.16
CA SER A 150 -2.23 16.37 -20.85
C SER A 150 -1.86 17.36 -19.73
N LEU A 151 -2.76 17.52 -18.75
CA LEU A 151 -2.51 18.38 -17.59
C LEU A 151 -1.36 17.81 -16.73
N PRO A 152 -0.58 18.68 -16.08
CA PRO A 152 0.55 18.25 -15.30
C PRO A 152 0.13 17.51 -14.04
N ASN A 153 0.82 16.41 -13.73
CA ASN A 153 0.64 15.68 -12.47
C ASN A 153 1.52 16.31 -11.39
N PRO A 154 0.95 16.91 -10.34
CA PRO A 154 1.71 17.56 -9.29
C PRO A 154 2.56 16.59 -8.47
N GLU A 155 2.13 15.33 -8.30
CA GLU A 155 2.86 14.28 -7.60
C GLU A 155 4.20 13.92 -8.25
N ASN A 156 4.29 14.05 -9.58
CA ASN A 156 5.50 13.76 -10.37
C ASN A 156 6.47 14.95 -10.41
N LYS A 157 6.21 16.00 -9.64
CA LYS A 157 7.07 17.20 -9.59
C LYS A 157 7.70 17.35 -8.22
N LYS A 158 8.97 17.72 -8.23
CA LYS A 158 9.65 18.13 -6.99
C LYS A 158 9.12 19.51 -6.60
N ILE A 159 8.53 19.60 -5.41
CA ILE A 159 8.02 20.84 -4.82
C ILE A 159 8.92 21.16 -3.63
N GLU A 160 9.47 22.37 -3.60
CA GLU A 160 10.17 22.92 -2.44
C GLU A 160 9.17 23.73 -1.61
N TRP A 161 9.15 23.44 -0.30
CA TRP A 161 8.27 24.09 0.66
C TRP A 161 9.06 25.09 1.52
N ASN A 162 8.56 26.31 1.62
CA ASN A 162 9.08 27.35 2.50
C ASN A 162 7.96 27.91 3.40
N PHE A 163 7.74 27.29 4.52
CA PHE A 163 6.69 27.70 5.47
C PHE A 163 7.02 28.96 6.27
N ASN A 164 8.18 29.57 6.07
CA ASN A 164 8.51 30.89 6.63
C ASN A 164 8.08 32.04 5.71
N ASP A 165 7.77 31.76 4.45
CA ASP A 165 7.24 32.72 3.49
C ASP A 165 5.70 32.64 3.49
N THR A 166 5.04 33.66 4.05
CA THR A 166 3.56 33.70 4.13
C THR A 166 2.89 34.05 2.81
N GLN A 167 3.63 34.45 1.78
CA GLN A 167 3.10 34.79 0.45
C GLN A 167 3.20 33.61 -0.53
N GLN A 168 4.25 32.80 -0.40
CA GLN A 168 4.51 31.69 -1.31
C GLN A 168 5.08 30.47 -0.57
N PHE A 169 4.22 29.60 -0.09
CA PHE A 169 4.61 28.39 0.67
C PHE A 169 5.30 27.32 -0.19
N ALA A 170 4.99 27.24 -1.49
CA ALA A 170 5.44 26.18 -2.37
C ALA A 170 5.96 26.72 -3.69
N SER A 171 7.04 26.12 -4.20
CA SER A 171 7.60 26.39 -5.51
C SER A 171 8.04 25.10 -6.19
N VAL A 172 7.64 24.91 -7.45
CA VAL A 172 8.03 23.74 -8.24
C VAL A 172 9.44 23.90 -8.79
N VAL A 173 10.21 22.81 -8.73
CA VAL A 173 11.60 22.76 -9.23
C VAL A 173 11.64 22.18 -10.65
N GLY A 174 12.61 22.65 -11.45
CA GLY A 174 12.89 22.09 -12.77
C GLY A 174 11.99 22.60 -13.91
N ILE A 175 11.01 23.46 -13.64
CA ILE A 175 10.21 24.11 -14.68
C ILE A 175 10.94 25.37 -15.18
N LYS A 176 11.39 25.34 -16.46
CA LYS A 176 12.15 26.43 -17.08
C LYS A 176 11.27 27.61 -17.54
N ASN A 177 10.03 27.34 -17.97
CA ASN A 177 9.14 28.40 -18.46
C ASN A 177 8.53 29.19 -17.27
N PRO A 178 8.76 30.52 -17.17
CA PRO A 178 8.34 31.31 -16.01
C PRO A 178 6.82 31.41 -15.87
N GLN A 179 6.07 31.50 -16.98
CA GLN A 179 4.61 31.63 -16.96
C GLN A 179 3.97 30.31 -16.52
N TYR A 180 4.51 29.18 -17.01
CA TYR A 180 4.06 27.86 -16.59
C TYR A 180 4.40 27.61 -15.11
N LYS A 181 5.61 27.97 -14.67
CA LYS A 181 6.01 27.89 -13.27
C LYS A 181 5.08 28.69 -12.37
N LYS A 182 4.79 29.95 -12.74
CA LYS A 182 3.88 30.82 -11.99
C LYS A 182 2.46 30.23 -11.88
N ALA A 183 1.92 29.65 -12.96
CA ALA A 183 0.61 29.00 -12.95
C ALA A 183 0.61 27.76 -12.04
N PHE A 184 1.66 26.95 -12.09
CA PHE A 184 1.81 25.75 -11.27
C PHE A 184 1.93 26.11 -9.79
N ASP A 185 2.91 26.98 -9.43
CA ASP A 185 3.13 27.45 -8.05
C ASP A 185 1.87 28.12 -7.49
N GLY A 186 1.21 28.96 -8.29
CA GLY A 186 -0.02 29.62 -7.89
C GLY A 186 -1.16 28.64 -7.62
N SER A 187 -1.19 27.50 -8.31
CA SER A 187 -2.21 26.46 -8.10
C SER A 187 -1.97 25.68 -6.80
N ILE A 188 -0.72 25.28 -6.55
CA ILE A 188 -0.35 24.59 -5.30
C ILE A 188 -0.59 25.50 -4.08
N ASN A 189 -0.10 26.76 -4.16
CA ASN A 189 -0.26 27.72 -3.06
C ASN A 189 -1.73 28.06 -2.79
N PHE A 190 -2.56 28.11 -3.82
CA PHE A 190 -4.01 28.28 -3.66
C PHE A 190 -4.63 27.11 -2.90
N LEU A 191 -4.35 25.85 -3.29
CA LEU A 191 -4.87 24.68 -2.60
C LEU A 191 -4.40 24.64 -1.15
N PHE A 192 -3.11 24.92 -0.90
CA PHE A 192 -2.56 25.01 0.45
C PHE A 192 -3.28 26.07 1.29
N SER A 193 -3.53 27.27 0.73
CA SER A 193 -4.25 28.36 1.41
C SER A 193 -5.72 28.01 1.74
N LYS A 194 -6.30 27.06 1.00
CA LYS A 194 -7.63 26.49 1.26
C LYS A 194 -7.61 25.30 2.23
N GLY A 195 -6.44 24.91 2.68
CA GLY A 195 -6.24 23.79 3.60
C GLY A 195 -6.23 22.42 2.94
N ILE A 196 -6.20 22.36 1.62
CA ILE A 196 -6.15 21.11 0.85
C ILE A 196 -4.69 20.73 0.63
N ILE A 197 -4.24 19.67 1.26
CA ILE A 197 -2.85 19.23 1.28
C ILE A 197 -2.74 17.71 1.11
N THR A 198 -1.58 17.24 0.64
CA THR A 198 -1.26 15.82 0.51
C THR A 198 -0.57 15.28 1.76
N ASN A 199 -0.48 13.95 1.87
CA ASN A 199 0.30 13.28 2.91
C ASN A 199 1.77 13.70 2.88
N LYS A 200 2.36 13.89 1.70
CA LYS A 200 3.74 14.38 1.54
C LYS A 200 3.89 15.80 2.12
N CYS A 201 2.95 16.70 1.84
CA CYS A 201 2.96 18.04 2.41
C CYS A 201 2.83 18.03 3.94
N CYS A 202 2.07 17.07 4.51
CA CYS A 202 1.98 16.90 5.98
C CYS A 202 3.33 16.55 6.61
N LEU A 203 4.14 15.71 5.94
CA LEU A 203 5.49 15.37 6.43
C LEU A 203 6.42 16.60 6.36
N GLU A 204 6.35 17.38 5.28
CA GLU A 204 7.13 18.62 5.16
C GLU A 204 6.73 19.66 6.22
N LEU A 205 5.44 19.83 6.50
CA LEU A 205 4.93 20.65 7.60
C LEU A 205 5.44 20.16 8.96
N SER A 206 5.43 18.84 9.15
CA SER A 206 5.93 18.23 10.39
C SER A 206 7.42 18.48 10.54
N ASN A 207 8.19 18.34 9.45
CA ASN A 207 9.63 18.62 9.43
C ASN A 207 9.92 20.06 9.86
N TRP A 208 9.27 21.04 9.20
CA TRP A 208 9.41 22.45 9.55
C TRP A 208 9.07 22.72 11.02
N TYR A 209 8.02 22.11 11.54
CA TYR A 209 7.56 22.31 12.91
C TYR A 209 8.50 21.65 13.92
N ILE A 210 8.99 20.45 13.63
CA ILE A 210 9.92 19.71 14.48
C ILE A 210 11.26 20.46 14.56
N GLU A 211 11.81 20.88 13.44
CA GLU A 211 13.07 21.63 13.42
C GLU A 211 12.96 22.96 14.19
N ARG A 212 11.82 23.67 14.07
CA ARG A 212 11.58 24.93 14.79
C ARG A 212 11.51 24.76 16.30
N TYR A 213 11.04 23.62 16.78
CA TYR A 213 10.82 23.35 18.22
C TYR A 213 11.58 22.10 18.68
N LYS A 214 12.69 21.78 18.05
CA LYS A 214 13.47 20.55 18.23
C LYS A 214 13.76 20.21 19.68
N GLU A 215 14.31 21.18 20.42
CA GLU A 215 14.66 21.00 21.84
C GLU A 215 13.43 20.71 22.74
N VAL A 216 12.30 21.33 22.41
CA VAL A 216 11.06 21.06 23.14
C VAL A 216 10.60 19.64 22.90
N PHE A 217 10.61 19.19 21.65
CA PHE A 217 10.15 17.82 21.32
C PHE A 217 11.10 16.77 21.87
N ARG A 218 12.41 16.96 21.80
CA ARG A 218 13.39 16.08 22.43
C ARG A 218 13.25 15.94 23.95
N ALA A 219 12.69 16.96 24.60
CA ALA A 219 12.39 16.91 26.02
C ALA A 219 11.03 16.26 26.33
N VAL A 220 10.02 16.43 25.45
CA VAL A 220 8.64 16.01 25.70
C VAL A 220 8.38 14.56 25.27
N ILE A 221 8.92 14.14 24.12
CA ILE A 221 8.68 12.80 23.59
C ILE A 221 9.12 11.69 24.57
N PRO A 222 10.33 11.72 25.15
CA PRO A 222 10.76 10.70 26.12
C PRO A 222 9.99 10.73 27.46
N ARG A 223 9.30 11.84 27.76
CA ARG A 223 8.41 11.91 28.94
C ARG A 223 7.07 11.22 28.67
N ARG A 224 6.65 11.16 27.39
CA ARG A 224 5.42 10.51 26.98
C ARG A 224 5.59 9.04 26.65
N PHE A 225 6.66 8.70 25.93
CA PHE A 225 6.91 7.34 25.44
C PHE A 225 8.19 6.77 26.04
N SER A 226 8.12 5.54 26.52
CA SER A 226 9.29 4.76 26.96
C SER A 226 9.87 3.93 25.84
N HIS A 227 9.00 3.49 24.90
CA HIS A 227 9.38 2.62 23.78
C HIS A 227 8.78 3.16 22.47
N LEU A 228 9.55 3.01 21.40
CA LEU A 228 9.11 3.11 20.02
C LEU A 228 9.29 1.74 19.35
N LEU A 229 8.22 1.18 18.82
CA LEU A 229 8.26 0.01 17.95
C LEU A 229 7.90 0.46 16.54
N LEU A 230 8.77 0.21 15.57
CA LEU A 230 8.59 0.54 14.17
C LEU A 230 8.45 -0.75 13.37
N ASP A 231 7.27 -1.01 12.84
CA ASP A 231 7.00 -2.15 11.98
C ASP A 231 7.21 -1.79 10.51
N GLU A 232 7.59 -2.77 9.68
CA GLU A 232 7.95 -2.59 8.27
C GLU A 232 9.02 -1.50 8.07
N ALA A 233 10.05 -1.51 8.93
CA ALA A 233 11.08 -0.47 8.95
C ALA A 233 11.74 -0.22 7.57
N GLN A 234 11.84 -1.26 6.72
CA GLN A 234 12.40 -1.19 5.37
C GLN A 234 11.58 -0.32 4.40
N ASP A 235 10.30 -0.06 4.70
CA ASP A 235 9.43 0.77 3.86
C ASP A 235 9.43 2.25 4.27
N THR A 236 10.13 2.58 5.35
CA THR A 236 10.20 3.95 5.87
C THR A 236 11.03 4.82 4.93
N SER A 237 10.46 5.92 4.44
CA SER A 237 11.20 6.86 3.60
C SER A 237 12.28 7.61 4.40
N VAL A 238 13.30 8.12 3.71
CA VAL A 238 14.39 8.90 4.33
C VAL A 238 13.83 10.06 5.15
N LEU A 239 12.83 10.79 4.64
CA LEU A 239 12.20 11.89 5.37
C LEU A 239 11.51 11.41 6.64
N GLN A 240 10.73 10.33 6.57
CA GLN A 240 10.05 9.75 7.74
C GLN A 240 11.05 9.27 8.79
N PHE A 241 12.11 8.58 8.35
CA PHE A 241 13.15 8.07 9.24
C PHE A 241 13.89 9.20 9.95
N ASN A 242 14.26 10.26 9.22
CA ASN A 242 14.89 11.45 9.79
C ASN A 242 13.99 12.15 10.81
N LEU A 243 12.69 12.26 10.52
CA LEU A 243 11.71 12.83 11.45
C LEU A 243 11.56 11.99 12.72
N ILE A 244 11.50 10.67 12.59
CA ILE A 244 11.45 9.75 13.74
C ILE A 244 12.72 9.89 14.59
N SER A 245 13.91 9.88 13.97
CA SER A 245 15.19 10.01 14.64
C SER A 245 15.38 11.39 15.29
N ALA A 246 14.79 12.45 14.73
CA ALA A 246 14.82 13.78 15.35
C ALA A 246 13.99 13.85 16.64
N LEU A 247 12.96 13.02 16.78
CA LEU A 247 12.03 13.00 17.91
C LEU A 247 12.39 11.99 18.98
N PHE A 248 12.85 10.80 18.58
CA PHE A 248 13.14 9.68 19.46
C PHE A 248 14.67 9.51 19.59
N ASP A 249 15.14 9.76 20.77
CA ASP A 249 16.54 9.61 21.18
C ASP A 249 16.72 8.22 21.83
N ASP A 250 17.54 7.35 21.25
CA ASP A 250 17.71 5.97 21.69
C ASP A 250 18.42 5.83 23.04
N GLU A 251 19.04 6.91 23.55
CA GLU A 251 19.51 6.98 24.94
C GLU A 251 18.36 7.13 25.96
N LYS A 252 17.20 7.65 25.53
CA LYS A 252 16.07 7.99 26.42
C LYS A 252 14.81 7.17 26.16
N VAL A 253 14.70 6.60 24.97
CA VAL A 253 13.57 5.79 24.51
C VAL A 253 14.11 4.52 23.88
N THR A 254 13.64 3.36 24.32
CA THR A 254 14.00 2.09 23.69
C THR A 254 13.38 2.02 22.28
N ILE A 255 14.19 1.85 21.26
CA ILE A 255 13.76 1.82 19.85
C ILE A 255 13.95 0.40 19.31
N GLN A 256 12.83 -0.23 18.94
CA GLN A 256 12.83 -1.57 18.35
C GLN A 256 12.24 -1.50 16.95
N LYS A 257 13.04 -1.80 15.94
CA LYS A 257 12.65 -1.78 14.54
C LYS A 257 12.46 -3.21 14.05
N PHE A 258 11.38 -3.46 13.34
CA PHE A 258 11.00 -4.76 12.79
C PHE A 258 10.87 -4.64 11.29
N GLY A 259 11.48 -5.54 10.54
CA GLY A 259 11.38 -5.50 9.10
C GLY A 259 12.05 -6.67 8.39
N ASP A 260 11.88 -6.66 7.07
CA ASP A 260 12.59 -7.52 6.13
C ASP A 260 13.24 -6.62 5.06
N PRO A 261 14.56 -6.40 5.10
CA PRO A 261 15.23 -5.46 4.21
C PRO A 261 15.06 -5.82 2.73
N TYR A 262 14.82 -7.10 2.42
CA TYR A 262 14.66 -7.58 1.05
C TYR A 262 13.24 -7.39 0.50
N GLN A 263 12.26 -7.04 1.36
CA GLN A 263 10.89 -6.66 0.96
C GLN A 263 10.71 -5.17 0.70
N ALA A 264 11.78 -4.37 0.65
CA ALA A 264 11.74 -2.94 0.34
C ALA A 264 11.47 -2.70 -1.16
N ILE A 265 10.19 -2.68 -1.57
CA ILE A 265 9.80 -2.52 -2.99
C ILE A 265 9.11 -1.19 -3.31
N TYR A 266 8.65 -0.42 -2.33
CA TYR A 266 7.88 0.81 -2.60
C TYR A 266 8.70 1.93 -3.24
N ASN A 267 10.00 2.00 -2.99
CA ASN A 267 10.89 3.04 -3.52
C ASN A 267 11.69 2.59 -4.78
N ILE A 268 11.43 1.41 -5.31
CA ILE A 268 12.19 0.82 -6.45
C ILE A 268 12.20 1.74 -7.68
N TRP A 269 11.10 2.47 -7.93
CA TRP A 269 10.94 3.33 -9.11
C TRP A 269 11.24 4.83 -8.83
N GLY A 270 11.51 5.21 -7.59
CA GLY A 270 11.58 6.61 -7.15
C GLY A 270 12.97 7.28 -7.26
N GLY A 271 14.00 6.57 -7.69
CA GLY A 271 15.36 7.11 -7.81
C GLY A 271 16.12 7.27 -6.49
N ASP A 272 15.47 7.23 -5.34
CA ASP A 272 16.09 7.13 -4.01
C ASP A 272 16.21 5.65 -3.65
N THR A 273 17.32 5.04 -4.06
CA THR A 273 17.64 3.63 -3.77
C THR A 273 18.21 3.45 -2.35
N ASP A 274 18.46 4.52 -1.65
CA ASP A 274 19.03 4.48 -0.31
C ASP A 274 17.96 3.96 0.67
N LEU A 275 18.24 2.80 1.26
CA LEU A 275 17.45 2.26 2.36
C LEU A 275 17.59 3.22 3.54
N ALA A 276 16.46 3.78 3.99
CA ALA A 276 16.45 4.64 5.17
C ALA A 276 16.76 3.87 6.44
N TRP A 277 16.50 2.58 6.45
CA TRP A 277 16.83 1.68 7.55
C TRP A 277 18.13 0.94 7.26
N GLU A 278 19.19 1.39 7.90
CA GLU A 278 20.46 0.68 8.00
C GLU A 278 20.41 -0.18 9.28
N ILE A 279 20.74 -1.47 9.13
CA ILE A 279 20.77 -2.41 10.24
C ILE A 279 22.11 -2.24 10.96
N ASP A 280 22.03 -2.03 12.26
CA ASP A 280 23.20 -2.01 13.14
C ASP A 280 23.51 -3.45 13.57
N ASP A 281 24.56 -4.04 13.05
CA ASP A 281 24.97 -5.42 13.34
C ASP A 281 25.08 -5.70 14.84
N SER A 282 25.42 -4.70 15.67
CA SER A 282 25.51 -4.84 17.12
C SER A 282 24.15 -4.96 17.81
N LYS A 283 23.08 -4.50 17.14
CA LYS A 283 21.70 -4.51 17.63
C LYS A 283 20.83 -5.52 16.89
N GLU A 284 21.36 -6.19 15.88
CA GLU A 284 20.60 -7.13 15.07
C GLU A 284 20.10 -8.33 15.89
N ARG A 285 18.83 -8.68 15.67
CA ARG A 285 18.19 -9.92 16.09
C ARG A 285 17.49 -10.54 14.90
N ARG A 286 17.69 -11.83 14.67
CA ARG A 286 17.12 -12.55 13.55
C ARG A 286 15.97 -13.44 13.97
N ILE A 287 14.95 -13.54 13.12
CA ILE A 287 13.92 -14.57 13.20
C ILE A 287 13.95 -15.33 11.89
N SER A 288 14.51 -16.53 11.93
CA SER A 288 14.91 -17.29 10.75
C SER A 288 13.97 -18.44 10.39
N GLN A 289 13.08 -18.88 11.29
CA GLN A 289 12.18 -20.00 11.04
C GLN A 289 10.84 -19.54 10.43
N THR A 290 10.60 -19.92 9.17
CA THR A 290 9.30 -19.64 8.53
C THR A 290 8.28 -20.75 8.77
N SER A 291 7.06 -20.35 9.11
CA SER A 291 5.91 -21.26 9.22
C SER A 291 4.98 -21.21 8.00
N ARG A 292 5.30 -20.36 7.01
CA ARG A 292 4.44 -20.13 5.85
C ARG A 292 4.55 -21.23 4.80
N PHE A 293 5.75 -21.68 4.50
CA PHE A 293 6.06 -22.60 3.39
C PHE A 293 7.17 -23.58 3.75
N GLY A 294 7.25 -24.70 3.02
CA GLY A 294 8.25 -25.76 3.21
C GLY A 294 9.59 -25.47 2.53
N GLU A 295 10.56 -26.36 2.73
CA GLU A 295 11.94 -26.23 2.25
C GLU A 295 12.06 -25.99 0.72
N PRO A 296 11.23 -26.58 -0.17
CA PRO A 296 11.32 -26.26 -1.60
C PRO A 296 11.19 -24.77 -1.90
N ILE A 297 10.32 -24.05 -1.17
CA ILE A 297 10.13 -22.60 -1.34
C ILE A 297 11.22 -21.83 -0.60
N VAL A 298 11.71 -22.31 0.56
CA VAL A 298 12.84 -21.71 1.27
C VAL A 298 14.06 -21.58 0.36
N ASN A 299 14.40 -22.62 -0.39
CA ASN A 299 15.54 -22.62 -1.30
C ASN A 299 15.42 -21.56 -2.38
N ILE A 300 14.22 -21.41 -2.99
CA ILE A 300 13.96 -20.36 -3.99
C ILE A 300 14.10 -18.98 -3.38
N VAL A 301 13.50 -18.76 -2.20
CA VAL A 301 13.55 -17.47 -1.50
C VAL A 301 14.99 -17.10 -1.18
N LYS A 302 15.83 -18.05 -0.75
CA LYS A 302 17.27 -17.83 -0.55
C LYS A 302 17.98 -17.38 -1.82
N ASN A 303 17.70 -18.02 -2.96
CA ASN A 303 18.39 -17.76 -4.21
C ASN A 303 18.00 -16.40 -4.83
N VAL A 304 16.79 -15.93 -4.63
CA VAL A 304 16.35 -14.62 -5.14
C VAL A 304 16.66 -13.47 -4.17
N CYS A 305 17.16 -13.72 -2.97
CA CYS A 305 17.60 -12.69 -2.03
C CYS A 305 18.74 -11.83 -2.59
N ILE A 306 18.88 -10.61 -2.06
CA ILE A 306 20.01 -9.73 -2.39
C ILE A 306 21.27 -10.14 -1.62
N LYS A 307 21.11 -10.47 -0.33
CA LYS A 307 22.10 -11.16 0.49
C LYS A 307 21.46 -12.45 0.99
N THR A 308 22.23 -13.51 1.07
CA THR A 308 21.67 -14.81 1.44
C THR A 308 21.10 -14.79 2.87
N TYR A 309 19.94 -15.43 3.03
CA TYR A 309 19.41 -15.84 4.32
C TYR A 309 19.89 -17.27 4.61
N GLU A 310 21.17 -17.46 4.89
CA GLU A 310 21.75 -18.79 5.15
C GLU A 310 21.00 -19.57 6.24
N ASP A 311 20.54 -18.84 7.26
CA ASP A 311 19.85 -19.35 8.43
C ASP A 311 18.32 -19.55 8.24
N LEU A 312 17.72 -19.10 7.12
CA LEU A 312 16.30 -19.30 6.87
C LEU A 312 15.98 -20.80 6.73
N THR A 313 15.10 -21.30 7.58
CA THR A 313 14.65 -22.69 7.59
C THR A 313 13.14 -22.77 7.70
N SER A 314 12.56 -23.93 7.36
CA SER A 314 11.12 -24.13 7.49
C SER A 314 10.76 -24.93 8.74
N ASN A 315 9.74 -24.47 9.48
CA ASN A 315 9.00 -25.27 10.46
C ASN A 315 7.51 -25.40 10.05
N SER A 316 7.24 -25.16 8.77
CA SER A 316 5.88 -25.18 8.22
C SER A 316 5.25 -26.58 8.30
N LYS A 317 3.96 -26.62 8.62
CA LYS A 317 3.12 -27.82 8.49
C LYS A 317 2.57 -27.99 7.08
N HIS A 318 2.76 -27.00 6.20
CA HIS A 318 2.35 -27.07 4.81
C HIS A 318 3.39 -27.84 4.00
N GLU A 319 2.93 -28.85 3.29
CA GLU A 319 3.74 -29.53 2.28
C GLU A 319 3.81 -28.65 1.02
N SER A 320 4.98 -28.07 0.75
CA SER A 320 5.20 -27.27 -0.44
C SER A 320 5.69 -28.14 -1.59
N PHE A 321 5.16 -27.91 -2.78
CA PHE A 321 5.58 -28.58 -3.98
C PHE A 321 6.97 -28.12 -4.45
N PRO A 322 7.68 -28.92 -5.24
CA PRO A 322 8.80 -28.43 -6.04
C PRO A 322 8.35 -27.22 -6.88
N PRO A 323 9.24 -26.30 -7.23
CA PRO A 323 8.88 -25.16 -8.05
C PRO A 323 8.56 -25.59 -9.49
N TYR A 324 7.63 -24.89 -10.13
CA TYR A 324 7.24 -25.13 -11.52
C TYR A 324 7.53 -23.91 -12.38
N PHE A 325 7.78 -24.16 -13.68
CA PHE A 325 7.79 -23.11 -14.69
C PHE A 325 6.90 -23.47 -15.87
N ILE A 326 6.28 -22.43 -16.45
CA ILE A 326 5.36 -22.52 -17.59
C ILE A 326 5.91 -21.64 -18.71
N ILE A 327 6.12 -22.21 -19.89
CA ILE A 327 6.42 -21.45 -21.10
C ILE A 327 5.10 -21.15 -21.77
N TYR A 328 4.86 -19.88 -22.13
CA TYR A 328 3.58 -19.44 -22.67
C TYR A 328 3.73 -18.52 -23.87
N ASP A 329 2.76 -18.57 -24.80
CA ASP A 329 2.69 -17.73 -25.98
C ASP A 329 1.83 -16.47 -25.76
N ASN A 330 0.78 -16.59 -24.97
CA ASN A 330 -0.16 -15.49 -24.64
C ASN A 330 -0.85 -15.72 -23.29
N GLY A 331 -1.67 -14.75 -22.85
CA GLY A 331 -2.31 -14.80 -21.55
C GLY A 331 -3.32 -15.94 -21.37
N ASP A 332 -4.00 -16.36 -22.43
CA ASP A 332 -4.97 -17.46 -22.38
C ASP A 332 -4.25 -18.80 -22.22
N ASP A 333 -3.16 -18.99 -22.94
CA ASP A 333 -2.29 -20.16 -22.82
C ASP A 333 -1.72 -20.26 -21.37
N LEU A 334 -1.24 -19.13 -20.82
CA LEU A 334 -0.74 -19.08 -19.45
C LEU A 334 -1.81 -19.44 -18.42
N LEU A 335 -3.02 -18.86 -18.56
CA LEU A 335 -4.16 -19.15 -17.66
C LEU A 335 -4.56 -20.62 -17.72
N SER A 336 -4.68 -21.18 -18.94
CA SER A 336 -5.02 -22.58 -19.15
C SER A 336 -4.00 -23.51 -18.47
N LYS A 337 -2.73 -23.39 -18.80
CA LYS A 337 -1.65 -24.21 -18.24
C LYS A 337 -1.55 -24.08 -16.72
N TYR A 338 -1.68 -22.86 -16.18
CA TYR A 338 -1.61 -22.66 -14.74
C TYR A 338 -2.83 -23.23 -14.01
N SER A 339 -4.04 -23.14 -14.60
CA SER A 339 -5.25 -23.76 -14.03
C SER A 339 -5.13 -25.28 -14.03
N SER A 340 -4.71 -25.89 -15.13
CA SER A 340 -4.52 -27.35 -15.25
C SER A 340 -3.47 -27.87 -14.26
N LEU A 341 -2.34 -27.18 -14.11
CA LEU A 341 -1.34 -27.51 -13.09
C LEU A 341 -1.94 -27.49 -11.67
N ILE A 342 -2.73 -26.47 -11.35
CA ILE A 342 -3.37 -26.36 -10.03
C ILE A 342 -4.36 -27.51 -9.80
N GLU A 343 -5.21 -27.85 -10.79
CA GLU A 343 -6.19 -28.92 -10.71
C GLU A 343 -5.51 -30.28 -10.52
N GLU A 344 -4.44 -30.53 -11.24
CA GLU A 344 -3.62 -31.74 -11.09
C GLU A 344 -3.08 -31.86 -9.66
N LEU A 345 -2.44 -30.79 -9.14
CA LEU A 345 -1.89 -30.79 -7.81
C LEU A 345 -2.98 -30.86 -6.71
N GLU A 346 -4.15 -30.27 -6.94
CA GLU A 346 -5.31 -30.42 -6.04
C GLU A 346 -5.85 -31.85 -6.02
N SER A 347 -5.74 -32.61 -7.11
CA SER A 347 -6.14 -34.01 -7.18
C SER A 347 -5.22 -34.92 -6.36
N THR A 348 -3.96 -34.55 -6.18
CA THR A 348 -2.94 -35.36 -5.51
C THR A 348 -2.67 -34.95 -4.06
N ASN A 349 -3.07 -33.75 -3.64
CA ASN A 349 -2.78 -33.22 -2.30
C ASN A 349 -4.01 -32.57 -1.62
N GLU A 350 -4.53 -33.26 -0.61
CA GLU A 350 -5.73 -32.85 0.15
C GLU A 350 -5.52 -31.50 0.87
N SER A 351 -4.35 -31.24 1.45
CA SER A 351 -4.04 -29.97 2.12
C SER A 351 -4.07 -28.81 1.14
N PHE A 352 -3.55 -29.01 -0.06
CA PHE A 352 -3.59 -28.01 -1.13
C PHE A 352 -5.03 -27.78 -1.57
N LYS A 353 -5.81 -28.83 -1.83
CA LYS A 353 -7.22 -28.75 -2.24
C LYS A 353 -8.06 -27.96 -1.25
N LEU A 354 -7.95 -28.24 0.04
CA LEU A 354 -8.78 -27.63 1.10
C LEU A 354 -8.38 -26.19 1.43
N SER A 355 -7.22 -25.72 0.97
CA SER A 355 -6.76 -24.35 1.25
C SER A 355 -7.66 -23.31 0.57
N GLN A 356 -8.26 -22.41 1.36
CA GLN A 356 -9.09 -21.31 0.88
C GLN A 356 -8.29 -20.04 0.49
N LYS A 357 -6.95 -20.11 0.55
CA LYS A 357 -6.10 -18.99 0.19
C LYS A 357 -6.12 -18.76 -1.33
N LEU A 358 -5.78 -17.54 -1.75
CA LEU A 358 -5.80 -17.12 -3.15
C LEU A 358 -4.80 -17.88 -4.03
N LYS A 359 -5.17 -18.08 -5.28
CA LYS A 359 -4.31 -18.47 -6.40
C LYS A 359 -4.02 -17.20 -7.21
N VAL A 360 -2.77 -16.89 -7.46
CA VAL A 360 -2.36 -15.57 -7.97
C VAL A 360 -1.44 -15.71 -9.17
N ILE A 361 -1.68 -14.89 -10.18
CA ILE A 361 -0.70 -14.55 -11.21
C ILE A 361 -0.27 -13.09 -10.97
N ALA A 362 1.02 -12.91 -10.72
CA ALA A 362 1.59 -11.61 -10.40
C ALA A 362 2.55 -11.16 -11.51
N SER A 363 2.43 -9.89 -11.93
CA SER A 363 3.41 -9.22 -12.77
C SER A 363 4.00 -7.99 -12.08
N VAL A 364 5.08 -7.48 -12.60
CA VAL A 364 5.77 -6.31 -12.05
C VAL A 364 4.95 -5.06 -12.24
N ARG A 365 4.31 -4.89 -13.41
CA ARG A 365 3.58 -3.68 -13.79
C ARG A 365 2.15 -4.00 -14.20
N HIS A 366 1.25 -3.04 -13.97
CA HIS A 366 -0.11 -3.08 -14.50
C HIS A 366 -0.15 -3.19 -16.03
N LYS A 367 0.77 -2.50 -16.72
CA LYS A 367 0.84 -2.51 -18.17
C LYS A 367 1.13 -3.90 -18.72
N ASP A 368 2.04 -4.63 -18.08
CA ASP A 368 2.39 -5.99 -18.51
C ASP A 368 1.16 -6.92 -18.41
N LEU A 369 0.35 -6.78 -17.38
CA LEU A 369 -0.93 -7.49 -17.24
C LEU A 369 -1.97 -7.05 -18.29
N GLU A 370 -2.05 -5.75 -18.59
CA GLU A 370 -2.94 -5.22 -19.64
C GLU A 370 -2.51 -5.74 -21.02
N ASP A 371 -1.22 -5.74 -21.31
CA ASP A 371 -0.68 -6.19 -22.59
C ASP A 371 -0.86 -7.72 -22.79
N THR A 372 -0.78 -8.51 -21.70
CA THR A 372 -0.88 -9.98 -21.74
C THR A 372 -2.32 -10.48 -21.68
N PHE A 373 -3.18 -9.90 -20.84
CA PHE A 373 -4.53 -10.41 -20.57
C PHE A 373 -5.65 -9.56 -21.16
N GLY A 374 -5.35 -8.35 -21.68
CA GLY A 374 -6.34 -7.44 -22.27
C GLY A 374 -7.51 -7.17 -21.32
N ASP A 375 -8.73 -7.32 -21.82
CA ASP A 375 -9.97 -7.06 -21.07
C ASP A 375 -10.21 -7.98 -19.86
N LYS A 376 -9.48 -9.11 -19.77
CA LYS A 376 -9.54 -10.03 -18.64
C LYS A 376 -8.87 -9.43 -17.39
N TYR A 377 -7.92 -8.51 -17.59
CA TYR A 377 -7.32 -7.78 -16.49
C TYR A 377 -8.04 -6.45 -16.26
N LYS A 378 -8.73 -6.34 -15.13
CA LYS A 378 -9.32 -5.08 -14.68
C LYS A 378 -8.47 -4.53 -13.54
N ARG A 379 -7.88 -3.35 -13.73
CA ARG A 379 -7.16 -2.67 -12.62
C ARG A 379 -8.10 -2.54 -11.43
N GLU A 380 -7.75 -3.15 -10.30
CA GLU A 380 -8.51 -2.96 -9.05
C GLU A 380 -8.66 -1.48 -8.66
N ASN A 381 -7.76 -0.61 -9.12
CA ASN A 381 -7.81 0.83 -8.88
C ASN A 381 -8.93 1.57 -9.65
N MET A 382 -9.50 1.00 -10.71
CA MET A 382 -10.76 1.55 -11.24
C MET A 382 -11.96 1.20 -10.35
N LYS A 383 -11.86 0.19 -9.47
CA LYS A 383 -12.92 -0.21 -8.52
C LYS A 383 -12.69 0.25 -7.07
N LYS A 384 -11.49 0.75 -6.71
CA LYS A 384 -11.29 1.54 -5.48
C LYS A 384 -11.67 3.02 -5.60
N LEU A 385 -12.06 3.48 -6.77
CA LEU A 385 -13.16 4.41 -6.84
C LEU A 385 -14.37 3.64 -6.28
N THR A 386 -14.33 3.51 -4.95
CA THR A 386 -15.51 3.34 -4.14
C THR A 386 -16.41 2.19 -4.64
N ARG A 387 -16.62 1.19 -3.85
CA ARG A 387 -18.00 1.00 -3.45
C ARG A 387 -18.46 2.39 -3.01
N ASN A 388 -18.87 3.20 -3.99
CA ASN A 388 -19.58 4.43 -3.72
C ASN A 388 -20.77 3.95 -2.91
N SER A 389 -20.75 4.18 -1.61
CA SER A 389 -21.97 3.96 -0.86
C SER A 389 -23.04 4.72 -1.65
N TYR A 390 -24.23 4.25 -1.69
CA TYR A 390 -25.33 5.01 -2.34
C TYR A 390 -25.31 6.48 -1.93
N LEU A 391 -24.77 6.76 -0.74
CA LEU A 391 -24.49 8.11 -0.26
C LEU A 391 -23.45 8.85 -1.10
N ASP A 392 -22.33 8.22 -1.46
CA ASP A 392 -21.27 8.87 -2.24
C ASP A 392 -21.71 9.10 -3.68
N LEU A 393 -22.50 8.18 -4.26
CA LEU A 393 -23.13 8.36 -5.57
C LEU A 393 -24.09 9.54 -5.54
N PHE A 394 -24.97 9.58 -4.55
CA PHE A 394 -25.91 10.68 -4.37
C PHE A 394 -25.18 12.02 -4.22
N LEU A 395 -24.18 12.09 -3.35
CA LEU A 395 -23.38 13.29 -3.15
C LEU A 395 -22.63 13.70 -4.43
N SER A 396 -22.10 12.75 -5.20
CA SER A 396 -21.39 13.04 -6.45
C SER A 396 -22.31 13.68 -7.51
N VAL A 397 -23.53 13.18 -7.65
CA VAL A 397 -24.54 13.74 -8.57
C VAL A 397 -24.97 15.12 -8.10
N LEU A 398 -25.27 15.26 -6.80
CA LEU A 398 -25.70 16.51 -6.21
C LEU A 398 -24.62 17.60 -6.35
N LEU A 399 -23.38 17.29 -5.99
CA LEU A 399 -22.23 18.19 -6.10
C LEU A 399 -21.93 18.56 -7.56
N LYS A 400 -22.05 17.61 -8.51
CA LYS A 400 -21.86 17.87 -9.94
C LYS A 400 -22.90 18.86 -10.48
N LYS A 401 -24.16 18.73 -10.08
CA LYS A 401 -25.23 19.62 -10.51
C LYS A 401 -25.20 21.00 -9.83
N LEU A 402 -24.77 21.03 -8.58
CA LEU A 402 -24.71 22.25 -7.77
C LEU A 402 -23.34 22.95 -7.81
N SER A 403 -22.23 22.25 -8.14
CA SER A 403 -20.86 22.78 -8.07
C SER A 403 -20.56 23.97 -8.99
N LYS A 404 -21.38 24.21 -10.00
CA LYS A 404 -21.31 25.45 -10.82
C LYS A 404 -21.79 26.70 -10.07
N LYS A 405 -22.40 26.54 -8.90
CA LYS A 405 -23.13 27.61 -8.19
C LYS A 405 -22.76 27.78 -6.72
N PHE A 406 -21.96 26.86 -6.07
CA PHE A 406 -21.77 26.86 -4.62
C PHE A 406 -20.31 26.72 -4.18
N ASP A 407 -20.03 27.28 -2.99
CA ASP A 407 -18.73 27.36 -2.35
C ASP A 407 -18.39 26.05 -1.58
N GLU A 408 -17.10 25.86 -1.22
CA GLU A 408 -16.57 24.66 -0.53
C GLU A 408 -17.21 24.38 0.85
N ASP A 409 -17.76 25.40 1.51
CA ASP A 409 -18.53 25.27 2.77
C ASP A 409 -19.82 24.44 2.58
N PHE A 410 -20.31 24.32 1.36
CA PHE A 410 -21.49 23.55 1.01
C PHE A 410 -21.28 22.05 1.13
N GLU A 411 -20.12 21.54 0.69
CA GLU A 411 -19.77 20.10 0.80
C GLU A 411 -19.66 19.67 2.28
N ASP A 412 -19.11 20.53 3.13
CA ASP A 412 -19.03 20.28 4.57
C ASP A 412 -20.41 20.34 5.25
N ASN A 413 -21.33 21.17 4.77
CA ASN A 413 -22.70 21.22 5.26
C ASN A 413 -23.49 19.96 4.89
N LEU A 414 -23.34 19.44 3.68
CA LEU A 414 -23.96 18.17 3.26
C LEU A 414 -23.50 16.97 4.12
N LYS A 415 -22.28 17.00 4.62
CA LYS A 415 -21.71 15.94 5.46
C LYS A 415 -22.12 16.00 6.92
N LYS A 416 -22.87 17.02 7.37
CA LYS A 416 -23.39 17.09 8.74
C LYS A 416 -24.41 15.98 9.01
N PHE A 417 -24.46 15.49 10.25
CA PHE A 417 -25.27 14.32 10.62
C PHE A 417 -26.76 14.51 10.29
N GLN A 418 -27.32 15.71 10.49
CA GLN A 418 -28.72 16.00 10.17
C GLN A 418 -29.05 15.83 8.68
N ASN A 419 -28.17 16.34 7.82
CA ASN A 419 -28.36 16.24 6.37
C ASN A 419 -28.14 14.79 5.88
N ARG A 420 -27.30 14.00 6.54
CA ARG A 420 -27.10 12.58 6.22
C ARG A 420 -28.35 11.74 6.42
N MET A 421 -29.12 11.96 7.48
CA MET A 421 -30.36 11.22 7.70
C MET A 421 -31.38 11.53 6.59
N GLN A 422 -31.52 12.81 6.24
CA GLN A 422 -32.42 13.25 5.17
C GLN A 422 -31.98 12.70 3.80
N ILE A 423 -30.67 12.72 3.50
CA ILE A 423 -30.12 12.10 2.29
C ILE A 423 -30.40 10.59 2.26
N PHE A 424 -30.34 9.91 3.40
CA PHE A 424 -30.64 8.47 3.51
C PHE A 424 -32.09 8.16 3.15
N GLU A 425 -33.05 8.98 3.63
CA GLU A 425 -34.48 8.85 3.26
C GLU A 425 -34.72 9.11 1.76
N ILE A 426 -34.01 10.08 1.17
CA ILE A 426 -34.07 10.37 -0.27
C ILE A 426 -33.52 9.19 -1.10
N ILE A 427 -32.37 8.62 -0.67
CA ILE A 427 -31.79 7.44 -1.33
C ILE A 427 -32.72 6.23 -1.22
N LYS A 428 -33.35 6.04 -0.06
CA LYS A 428 -34.33 4.98 0.14
C LYS A 428 -35.53 5.13 -0.80
N ALA A 429 -36.09 6.33 -0.88
CA ALA A 429 -37.18 6.63 -1.81
C ALA A 429 -36.78 6.44 -3.28
N LEU A 430 -35.51 6.71 -3.63
CA LEU A 430 -34.96 6.44 -4.96
C LEU A 430 -34.90 4.95 -5.28
N ILE A 431 -34.45 4.12 -4.32
CA ILE A 431 -34.35 2.67 -4.48
C ILE A 431 -35.74 2.00 -4.53
N GLU A 432 -36.68 2.51 -3.75
CA GLU A 432 -38.07 2.00 -3.67
C GLU A 432 -38.97 2.59 -4.79
N ASP A 433 -38.41 3.41 -5.70
CA ASP A 433 -39.09 4.14 -6.81
C ASP A 433 -40.30 4.99 -6.34
N GLU A 434 -40.23 5.52 -5.11
CA GLU A 434 -41.26 6.38 -4.53
C GLU A 434 -41.07 7.85 -4.97
N ASN A 435 -41.45 8.15 -6.22
CA ASN A 435 -41.12 9.41 -6.88
C ASN A 435 -41.62 10.68 -6.17
N GLU A 436 -42.80 10.66 -5.51
CA GLU A 436 -43.28 11.81 -4.73
C GLU A 436 -42.42 12.08 -3.49
N LYS A 437 -42.12 11.04 -2.69
CA LYS A 437 -41.23 11.17 -1.54
C LYS A 437 -39.81 11.59 -1.92
N LEU A 438 -39.32 11.07 -3.03
CA LEU A 438 -38.02 11.45 -3.59
C LEU A 438 -37.97 12.94 -3.93
N LYS A 439 -39.01 13.45 -4.60
CA LYS A 439 -39.12 14.86 -5.00
C LYS A 439 -39.27 15.78 -3.80
N ASP A 440 -40.12 15.45 -2.85
CA ASP A 440 -40.35 16.23 -1.63
C ASP A 440 -39.12 16.25 -0.71
N GLY A 441 -38.46 15.09 -0.53
CA GLY A 441 -37.23 14.98 0.25
C GLY A 441 -36.10 15.82 -0.36
N LEU A 442 -35.91 15.74 -1.67
CA LEU A 442 -34.89 16.52 -2.37
C LEU A 442 -35.19 18.03 -2.33
N ARG A 443 -36.46 18.42 -2.47
CA ARG A 443 -36.88 19.83 -2.35
C ARG A 443 -36.60 20.37 -0.97
N THR A 444 -36.96 19.64 0.09
CA THR A 444 -36.68 20.01 1.48
C THR A 444 -35.18 20.16 1.72
N LEU A 445 -34.37 19.22 1.23
CA LEU A 445 -32.91 19.28 1.33
C LEU A 445 -32.34 20.53 0.62
N LEU A 446 -32.84 20.85 -0.57
CA LEU A 446 -32.42 22.04 -1.31
C LEU A 446 -32.88 23.33 -0.63
N ASP A 447 -34.05 23.36 0.00
CA ASP A 447 -34.55 24.51 0.76
C ASP A 447 -33.70 24.81 2.00
N GLU A 448 -33.23 23.78 2.69
CA GLU A 448 -32.31 23.92 3.84
C GLU A 448 -30.89 24.34 3.42
N LEU A 449 -30.44 23.92 2.26
CA LEU A 449 -29.09 24.19 1.77
C LEU A 449 -28.97 25.55 1.06
N VAL A 450 -30.07 26.08 0.52
CA VAL A 450 -30.12 27.31 -0.29
C VAL A 450 -30.83 28.42 0.53
N THR A 451 -30.15 28.92 1.55
CA THR A 451 -30.70 29.97 2.43
C THR A 451 -30.43 31.41 1.97
N ASN A 452 -29.67 31.64 0.91
CA ASN A 452 -29.33 32.99 0.44
C ASN A 452 -30.27 33.47 -0.69
N GLU A 453 -30.88 34.63 -0.50
CA GLU A 453 -31.83 35.31 -1.40
C GLU A 453 -31.26 35.68 -2.79
N GLU A 454 -30.00 35.41 -3.09
CA GLU A 454 -29.34 35.75 -4.35
C GLU A 454 -29.61 34.77 -5.52
N PHE A 455 -30.34 33.69 -5.30
CA PHE A 455 -30.61 32.68 -6.32
C PHE A 455 -32.10 32.59 -6.67
N SER A 456 -32.50 33.27 -7.75
CA SER A 456 -33.73 32.94 -8.48
C SER A 456 -33.52 31.66 -9.30
N VAL A 457 -33.48 30.51 -8.65
CA VAL A 457 -33.34 29.19 -9.28
C VAL A 457 -34.74 28.59 -9.39
N ASP A 458 -35.12 28.12 -10.57
CA ASP A 458 -36.23 27.19 -10.71
C ASP A 458 -35.92 25.90 -9.98
N LYS A 459 -36.36 25.83 -8.71
CA LYS A 459 -36.08 24.69 -7.80
C LYS A 459 -36.75 23.41 -8.32
N ASP A 460 -37.90 23.51 -8.94
CA ASP A 460 -38.63 22.34 -9.46
C ASP A 460 -37.94 21.75 -10.70
N GLY A 461 -37.45 22.62 -11.61
CA GLY A 461 -36.63 22.20 -12.73
C GLY A 461 -35.31 21.56 -12.28
N LEU A 462 -34.65 22.15 -11.28
CA LEU A 462 -33.40 21.60 -10.70
C LEU A 462 -33.61 20.25 -9.99
N CYS A 463 -34.69 20.10 -9.22
CA CYS A 463 -35.05 18.81 -8.62
C CYS A 463 -35.25 17.74 -9.68
N THR A 464 -35.95 18.06 -10.78
CA THR A 464 -36.20 17.12 -11.89
C THR A 464 -34.87 16.68 -12.54
N GLU A 465 -33.97 17.63 -12.85
CA GLU A 465 -32.65 17.32 -13.41
C GLU A 465 -31.78 16.45 -12.47
N ILE A 466 -31.84 16.70 -11.17
CA ILE A 466 -31.09 15.89 -10.18
C ILE A 466 -31.68 14.50 -10.11
N ILE A 467 -32.99 14.34 -10.05
CA ILE A 467 -33.67 13.03 -10.02
C ILE A 467 -33.35 12.20 -11.26
N GLU A 468 -33.43 12.78 -12.45
CA GLU A 468 -33.05 12.08 -13.68
C GLU A 468 -31.60 11.63 -13.67
N SER A 469 -30.68 12.50 -13.22
CA SER A 469 -29.26 12.15 -13.11
C SER A 469 -28.99 11.09 -12.06
N LEU A 470 -29.71 11.10 -10.94
CA LEU A 470 -29.64 10.05 -9.91
C LEU A 470 -30.14 8.72 -10.44
N LYS A 471 -31.31 8.69 -11.11
CA LYS A 471 -31.87 7.46 -11.70
C LYS A 471 -30.91 6.84 -12.71
N ILE A 472 -30.33 7.62 -13.61
CA ILE A 472 -29.33 7.15 -14.58
C ILE A 472 -28.08 6.62 -13.87
N THR A 473 -27.56 7.34 -12.87
CA THR A 473 -26.33 6.94 -12.18
C THR A 473 -26.53 5.66 -11.36
N PHE A 474 -27.68 5.54 -10.70
CA PHE A 474 -28.00 4.36 -9.89
C PHE A 474 -28.35 3.14 -10.75
N SER A 475 -29.05 3.31 -11.91
CA SER A 475 -29.30 2.20 -12.83
C SER A 475 -28.00 1.67 -13.45
N LEU A 476 -27.07 2.53 -13.86
CA LEU A 476 -25.76 2.13 -14.37
C LEU A 476 -24.94 1.38 -13.30
N GLU A 477 -25.02 1.78 -12.04
CA GLU A 477 -24.34 1.08 -10.95
C GLU A 477 -24.99 -0.28 -10.64
N LEU A 478 -26.33 -0.35 -10.66
CA LEU A 478 -27.07 -1.61 -10.48
C LEU A 478 -26.84 -2.58 -11.64
N GLU A 479 -26.78 -2.10 -12.88
CA GLU A 479 -26.42 -2.88 -14.06
C GLU A 479 -24.96 -3.37 -13.99
N SER A 480 -24.03 -2.54 -13.50
CA SER A 480 -22.65 -2.95 -13.28
C SER A 480 -22.51 -4.03 -12.19
N GLN A 481 -23.40 -4.03 -11.21
CA GLN A 481 -23.44 -5.07 -10.16
C GLN A 481 -24.14 -6.35 -10.65
N SER A 482 -25.09 -6.24 -11.60
CA SER A 482 -25.75 -7.42 -12.18
C SER A 482 -24.96 -8.07 -13.31
N SER A 483 -24.06 -7.34 -13.98
CA SER A 483 -23.14 -7.86 -14.99
C SER A 483 -21.90 -8.58 -14.39
N GLU A 484 -21.77 -8.64 -13.06
CA GLU A 484 -20.73 -9.42 -12.39
C GLU A 484 -20.96 -10.94 -12.42
N SER A 485 -21.99 -11.44 -13.10
CA SER A 485 -22.30 -12.88 -13.22
C SER A 485 -22.00 -13.51 -14.57
N GLU A 486 -21.21 -12.89 -15.45
CA GLU A 486 -20.51 -13.66 -16.47
C GLU A 486 -19.25 -14.24 -15.82
N GLU A 487 -19.40 -15.40 -15.18
CA GLU A 487 -18.34 -16.29 -14.75
C GLU A 487 -17.50 -16.65 -15.98
N TYR A 488 -16.33 -16.01 -16.09
CA TYR A 488 -15.29 -16.55 -16.92
C TYR A 488 -14.86 -17.88 -16.31
N GLU A 489 -14.66 -18.90 -17.12
CA GLU A 489 -14.29 -20.27 -16.79
C GLU A 489 -13.01 -20.43 -15.91
N TYR A 490 -12.32 -19.29 -15.65
CA TYR A 490 -11.11 -19.18 -14.82
C TYR A 490 -11.33 -18.41 -13.50
N SER A 491 -12.53 -18.50 -12.91
CA SER A 491 -13.08 -17.62 -11.86
C SER A 491 -12.33 -17.57 -10.53
N ASN A 492 -11.23 -18.32 -10.34
CA ASN A 492 -10.54 -18.46 -9.06
C ASN A 492 -9.09 -17.99 -9.03
N ILE A 493 -8.56 -17.37 -10.12
CA ILE A 493 -7.18 -16.88 -10.20
C ILE A 493 -7.18 -15.35 -10.19
N LYS A 494 -6.51 -14.75 -9.20
CA LYS A 494 -6.36 -13.30 -9.08
C LYS A 494 -5.19 -12.82 -9.94
N LEU A 495 -5.44 -11.90 -10.86
CA LEU A 495 -4.41 -11.19 -11.63
C LEU A 495 -4.04 -9.89 -10.90
N CYS A 496 -2.78 -9.69 -10.55
CA CYS A 496 -2.37 -8.51 -9.79
C CYS A 496 -0.89 -8.15 -9.97
N THR A 497 -0.49 -6.98 -9.47
CA THR A 497 0.94 -6.62 -9.45
C THR A 497 1.63 -7.18 -8.21
N VAL A 498 2.96 -7.37 -8.30
CA VAL A 498 3.79 -7.79 -7.14
C VAL A 498 3.61 -6.84 -5.95
N HIS A 499 3.46 -5.53 -6.19
CA HIS A 499 3.24 -4.56 -5.13
C HIS A 499 1.94 -4.81 -4.36
N SER A 500 0.87 -5.24 -5.04
CA SER A 500 -0.41 -5.53 -4.38
C SER A 500 -0.41 -6.84 -3.60
N THR A 501 0.52 -7.76 -3.87
CA THR A 501 0.66 -9.03 -3.12
C THR A 501 1.37 -8.86 -1.78
N LYS A 502 2.01 -7.70 -1.56
CA LYS A 502 2.75 -7.47 -0.32
C LYS A 502 1.81 -7.50 0.90
N GLY A 503 2.19 -8.27 1.92
CA GLY A 503 1.36 -8.51 3.11
C GLY A 503 0.36 -9.68 2.95
N GLU A 504 0.06 -10.13 1.73
CA GLU A 504 -0.85 -11.26 1.50
C GLU A 504 -0.13 -12.62 1.70
N THR A 505 -0.94 -13.68 1.86
CA THR A 505 -0.48 -15.07 1.87
C THR A 505 -1.35 -15.86 0.89
N HIS A 506 -0.72 -16.54 -0.06
CA HIS A 506 -1.38 -17.25 -1.15
C HIS A 506 -1.31 -18.76 -0.97
N LYS A 507 -2.17 -19.49 -1.65
CA LYS A 507 -2.08 -20.95 -1.84
C LYS A 507 -1.01 -21.27 -2.88
N ALA A 508 -1.08 -20.55 -4.01
CA ALA A 508 -0.19 -20.65 -5.16
C ALA A 508 0.10 -19.28 -5.74
N THR A 509 1.33 -19.05 -6.20
CA THR A 509 1.71 -17.81 -6.89
C THR A 509 2.51 -18.15 -8.13
N LEU A 510 2.10 -17.61 -9.28
CA LEU A 510 2.87 -17.56 -10.49
C LEU A 510 3.39 -16.12 -10.68
N LEU A 511 4.70 -15.97 -10.83
CA LEU A 511 5.36 -14.72 -11.21
C LEU A 511 5.58 -14.69 -12.72
N MET A 512 4.98 -13.73 -13.41
CA MET A 512 5.25 -13.52 -14.83
C MET A 512 6.61 -12.86 -15.05
N LEU A 513 7.41 -13.43 -15.93
CA LEU A 513 8.71 -12.89 -16.32
C LEU A 513 8.62 -12.19 -17.68
N ASP A 514 7.77 -11.16 -17.78
CA ASP A 514 7.45 -10.45 -19.03
C ASP A 514 7.89 -8.98 -19.04
N THR A 515 8.45 -8.48 -17.94
CA THR A 515 8.78 -7.08 -17.76
C THR A 515 10.17 -6.73 -18.27
N THR A 516 10.29 -5.54 -18.89
CA THR A 516 11.57 -4.94 -19.29
C THR A 516 11.92 -3.76 -18.39
N PHE A 517 13.12 -3.76 -17.84
CA PHE A 517 13.66 -2.70 -16.98
C PHE A 517 14.52 -1.73 -17.78
N THR A 518 14.29 -0.43 -17.61
CA THR A 518 15.04 0.63 -18.27
C THR A 518 15.61 1.56 -17.20
N PRO A 519 16.95 1.63 -17.04
CA PRO A 519 17.60 2.36 -15.94
C PRO A 519 17.31 3.85 -15.90
N ASP A 520 17.24 4.48 -17.06
CA ASP A 520 16.95 5.92 -17.19
C ASP A 520 16.10 6.14 -18.45
N TYR A 521 15.11 7.04 -18.38
CA TYR A 521 14.29 7.45 -19.54
C TYR A 521 15.09 8.30 -20.57
N ARG A 522 16.41 8.34 -20.48
CA ARG A 522 17.26 8.96 -21.50
C ARG A 522 17.30 8.06 -22.73
N LYS A 523 17.32 8.68 -23.92
CA LYS A 523 17.16 8.02 -25.23
C LYS A 523 18.17 6.92 -25.57
N ASP A 524 19.24 6.74 -24.78
CA ASP A 524 20.36 5.84 -25.07
C ASP A 524 20.61 4.79 -23.96
N SER A 525 19.71 4.62 -22.98
CA SER A 525 19.88 3.61 -21.94
C SER A 525 19.48 2.22 -22.46
N LEU A 526 20.31 1.21 -22.17
CA LEU A 526 20.00 -0.18 -22.46
C LEU A 526 18.82 -0.66 -21.62
N SER A 527 17.94 -1.44 -22.22
CA SER A 527 16.83 -2.07 -21.51
C SER A 527 17.17 -3.54 -21.27
N TYR A 528 16.83 -4.04 -20.08
CA TYR A 528 17.10 -5.41 -19.67
C TYR A 528 15.79 -6.14 -19.39
N HIS A 529 15.64 -7.33 -19.97
CA HIS A 529 14.48 -8.16 -19.70
C HIS A 529 14.61 -8.86 -18.33
N ILE A 530 13.50 -9.04 -17.61
CA ILE A 530 13.49 -9.63 -16.26
C ILE A 530 14.09 -11.05 -16.25
N VAL A 531 13.89 -11.84 -17.30
CA VAL A 531 14.49 -13.17 -17.45
C VAL A 531 16.02 -13.09 -17.39
N GLU A 532 16.63 -12.17 -18.16
CA GLU A 532 18.07 -11.94 -18.15
C GLU A 532 18.59 -11.48 -16.78
N LEU A 533 17.80 -10.67 -16.06
CA LEU A 533 18.17 -10.13 -14.73
C LEU A 533 18.09 -11.19 -13.62
N LEU A 534 17.20 -12.18 -13.76
CA LEU A 534 16.94 -13.20 -12.74
C LEU A 534 17.57 -14.56 -13.05
N LYS A 535 18.11 -14.80 -14.26
CA LYS A 535 18.62 -16.12 -14.64
C LYS A 535 19.60 -16.74 -13.62
N ASN A 536 20.49 -15.92 -13.07
CA ASN A 536 21.44 -16.39 -12.05
C ASN A 536 20.78 -16.72 -10.69
N CYS A 537 19.52 -16.38 -10.47
CA CYS A 537 18.78 -16.74 -9.26
C CYS A 537 18.14 -18.14 -9.37
N PHE A 538 18.15 -18.74 -10.53
CA PHE A 538 17.58 -20.05 -10.80
C PHE A 538 18.65 -21.16 -10.86
N HIS A 539 19.85 -20.89 -10.35
CA HIS A 539 20.92 -21.85 -10.16
C HIS A 539 20.96 -22.35 -8.71
N ASP A 540 21.63 -23.51 -8.48
CA ASP A 540 21.77 -24.09 -7.16
C ASP A 540 22.61 -23.23 -6.21
N GLU A 541 23.58 -22.50 -6.75
CA GLU A 541 24.45 -21.63 -5.97
C GLU A 541 23.94 -20.20 -6.00
N TYR A 542 23.80 -19.63 -4.80
CA TYR A 542 23.48 -18.22 -4.62
C TYR A 542 24.59 -17.34 -5.24
N VAL A 543 24.18 -16.40 -6.09
CA VAL A 543 25.07 -15.42 -6.70
C VAL A 543 24.86 -14.04 -6.08
N GLU A 544 25.83 -13.60 -5.28
CA GLU A 544 25.79 -12.28 -4.65
C GLU A 544 26.01 -11.15 -5.68
N LEU A 545 25.29 -10.05 -5.51
CA LEU A 545 25.54 -8.84 -6.30
C LEU A 545 26.77 -8.10 -5.76
N PRO A 546 27.62 -7.51 -6.62
CA PRO A 546 28.81 -6.78 -6.16
C PRO A 546 28.42 -5.52 -5.37
N GLU A 547 29.30 -5.08 -4.45
CA GLU A 547 29.09 -3.85 -3.67
C GLU A 547 29.00 -2.61 -4.59
N LYS A 548 29.86 -2.53 -5.60
CA LYS A 548 29.79 -1.46 -6.62
C LYS A 548 29.03 -1.99 -7.83
N LYS A 549 27.79 -1.54 -7.97
CA LYS A 549 26.85 -2.00 -8.99
C LYS A 549 26.94 -1.12 -10.25
N ASN A 550 27.01 -1.77 -11.40
CA ASN A 550 26.73 -1.14 -12.69
C ASN A 550 25.21 -1.01 -12.94
N GLU A 551 24.79 -0.40 -14.05
CA GLU A 551 23.37 -0.20 -14.37
C GLU A 551 22.56 -1.51 -14.40
N LYS A 552 23.12 -2.58 -15.01
CA LYS A 552 22.47 -3.88 -15.06
C LYS A 552 22.30 -4.51 -13.67
N GLU A 553 23.30 -4.41 -12.83
CA GLU A 553 23.27 -4.94 -11.47
C GLU A 553 22.28 -4.18 -10.57
N ILE A 554 22.12 -2.87 -10.78
CA ILE A 554 21.07 -2.08 -10.10
C ILE A 554 19.68 -2.57 -10.52
N GLU A 555 19.45 -2.80 -11.82
CA GLU A 555 18.17 -3.34 -12.29
C GLU A 555 17.96 -4.80 -11.86
N SER A 556 19.03 -5.61 -11.78
CA SER A 556 18.97 -6.97 -11.23
C SER A 556 18.56 -6.95 -9.74
N GLU A 557 19.08 -6.02 -8.94
CA GLU A 557 18.65 -5.87 -7.55
C GLU A 557 17.15 -5.57 -7.45
N LYS A 558 16.64 -4.66 -8.30
CA LYS A 558 15.21 -4.35 -8.33
C LYS A 558 14.36 -5.57 -8.70
N ALA A 559 14.79 -6.30 -9.74
CA ALA A 559 14.11 -7.53 -10.16
C ALA A 559 14.10 -8.59 -9.06
N ARG A 560 15.25 -8.79 -8.36
CA ARG A 560 15.35 -9.73 -7.24
C ARG A 560 14.43 -9.34 -6.08
N LYS A 561 14.35 -8.07 -5.69
CA LYS A 561 13.42 -7.60 -4.64
C LYS A 561 11.97 -7.94 -4.99
N LEU A 562 11.57 -7.71 -6.23
CA LEU A 562 10.22 -8.00 -6.70
C LEU A 562 9.95 -9.51 -6.73
N ALA A 563 10.89 -10.31 -7.27
CA ALA A 563 10.80 -11.76 -7.26
C ALA A 563 10.74 -12.32 -5.84
N TYR A 564 11.58 -11.82 -4.92
CA TYR A 564 11.57 -12.21 -3.52
C TYR A 564 10.20 -11.99 -2.87
N VAL A 565 9.59 -10.82 -3.09
CA VAL A 565 8.25 -10.54 -2.56
C VAL A 565 7.22 -11.50 -3.14
N ALA A 566 7.17 -11.68 -4.47
CA ALA A 566 6.18 -12.55 -5.11
C ALA A 566 6.32 -14.01 -4.70
N LEU A 567 7.56 -14.56 -4.80
CA LEU A 567 7.84 -15.97 -4.59
C LEU A 567 7.84 -16.39 -3.10
N SER A 568 7.84 -15.43 -2.18
CA SER A 568 7.69 -15.69 -0.75
C SER A 568 6.23 -15.62 -0.24
N ARG A 569 5.24 -15.40 -1.12
CA ARG A 569 3.81 -15.33 -0.73
C ARG A 569 3.12 -16.67 -0.61
N PRO A 570 3.39 -17.67 -1.51
CA PRO A 570 2.65 -18.92 -1.48
C PRO A 570 3.03 -19.82 -0.31
N THR A 571 2.08 -20.69 0.05
CA THR A 571 2.26 -21.72 1.08
C THR A 571 2.62 -23.07 0.45
N HIS A 572 2.12 -23.36 -0.75
CA HIS A 572 2.25 -24.68 -1.37
C HIS A 572 2.98 -24.65 -2.71
N LEU A 573 2.65 -23.73 -3.61
CA LEU A 573 3.13 -23.74 -4.99
C LEU A 573 3.76 -22.42 -5.41
N VAL A 574 5.04 -22.48 -5.79
CA VAL A 574 5.72 -21.41 -6.55
C VAL A 574 5.76 -21.80 -8.02
N CYS A 575 5.40 -20.86 -8.88
CA CYS A 575 5.52 -21.00 -10.32
C CYS A 575 6.11 -19.74 -10.95
N ILE A 576 6.81 -19.85 -12.06
CA ILE A 576 7.20 -18.73 -12.93
C ILE A 576 6.63 -18.95 -14.33
N GLY A 577 6.16 -17.86 -14.94
CA GLY A 577 5.72 -17.84 -16.34
C GLY A 577 6.77 -17.17 -17.21
N ILE A 578 7.27 -17.86 -18.23
CA ILE A 578 8.31 -17.39 -19.14
C ILE A 578 7.71 -17.23 -20.53
N PRO A 579 7.70 -16.01 -21.11
CA PRO A 579 7.25 -15.81 -22.48
C PRO A 579 8.11 -16.60 -23.46
N ASN A 580 7.49 -17.31 -24.41
CA ASN A 580 8.18 -18.19 -25.37
C ASN A 580 9.26 -17.44 -26.18
N ASN A 581 9.01 -16.18 -26.54
CA ASN A 581 9.97 -15.35 -27.27
C ASN A 581 11.24 -15.01 -26.47
N GLN A 582 11.29 -15.26 -25.16
CA GLN A 582 12.48 -15.04 -24.33
C GLN A 582 13.39 -16.28 -24.25
N ILE A 583 12.87 -17.45 -24.57
CA ILE A 583 13.68 -18.71 -24.60
C ILE A 583 14.77 -18.66 -25.68
N GLU A 584 14.46 -18.05 -26.82
CA GLU A 584 15.45 -17.86 -27.89
C GLU A 584 16.64 -17.00 -27.47
N ASN A 585 16.41 -16.04 -26.58
CA ASN A 585 17.42 -15.12 -26.04
C ASN A 585 18.29 -15.76 -24.94
N GLU A 586 17.75 -16.76 -24.24
CA GLU A 586 18.42 -17.45 -23.13
C GLU A 586 18.32 -18.99 -23.32
N PRO A 587 19.08 -19.57 -24.26
CA PRO A 587 18.91 -20.96 -24.70
C PRO A 587 19.25 -22.00 -23.62
N THR A 588 20.02 -21.67 -22.58
CA THR A 588 20.36 -22.59 -21.49
C THR A 588 19.35 -22.57 -20.37
N LEU A 589 18.48 -21.57 -20.31
CA LEU A 589 17.59 -21.31 -19.19
C LEU A 589 16.71 -22.52 -18.80
N ILE A 590 16.17 -23.22 -19.77
CA ILE A 590 15.32 -24.39 -19.50
C ILE A 590 16.13 -25.48 -18.83
N GLN A 591 17.34 -25.76 -19.32
CA GLN A 591 18.22 -26.78 -18.75
C GLN A 591 18.67 -26.36 -17.35
N ASP A 592 19.05 -25.11 -17.17
CA ASP A 592 19.46 -24.56 -15.88
C ASP A 592 18.34 -24.70 -14.83
N LEU A 593 17.08 -24.42 -15.19
CA LEU A 593 15.92 -24.61 -14.33
C LEU A 593 15.70 -26.09 -13.99
N LEU A 594 15.77 -26.99 -14.94
CA LEU A 594 15.60 -28.43 -14.73
C LEU A 594 16.70 -29.01 -13.82
N ASP A 595 17.96 -28.60 -14.04
CA ASP A 595 19.11 -29.04 -13.26
C ASP A 595 19.03 -28.58 -11.79
N THR A 596 18.32 -27.46 -11.52
CA THR A 596 18.10 -26.91 -10.18
C THR A 596 16.78 -27.36 -9.54
N GLY A 597 16.13 -28.37 -10.10
CA GLY A 597 14.96 -29.01 -9.51
C GLY A 597 13.62 -28.34 -9.80
N TRP A 598 13.59 -27.33 -10.69
CA TRP A 598 12.33 -26.82 -11.23
C TRP A 598 11.70 -27.86 -12.16
N LYS A 599 10.39 -27.92 -12.20
CA LYS A 599 9.63 -28.79 -13.10
C LYS A 599 8.97 -27.97 -14.19
N GLN A 600 9.14 -28.38 -15.45
CA GLN A 600 8.39 -27.78 -16.54
C GLN A 600 6.98 -28.37 -16.55
N TYR A 601 5.97 -27.50 -16.61
CA TYR A 601 4.61 -27.93 -16.89
C TYR A 601 4.29 -27.79 -18.39
N THR A 602 3.80 -28.88 -18.99
CA THR A 602 3.36 -28.93 -20.38
C THR A 602 2.00 -29.65 -20.45
N ASP A 603 1.11 -29.20 -21.35
CA ASP A 603 -0.23 -29.81 -21.50
C ASP A 603 -0.22 -31.30 -21.92
N GLN A 604 0.94 -31.87 -22.11
CA GLN A 604 1.09 -33.29 -22.57
C GLN A 604 1.23 -34.27 -21.40
N ASP A 605 1.27 -33.82 -20.16
CA ASP A 605 1.39 -34.68 -18.97
C ASP A 605 0.03 -35.25 -18.51
N VAL A 606 -1.07 -34.95 -19.23
CA VAL A 606 -2.39 -35.51 -19.01
C VAL A 606 -2.57 -36.74 -19.93
N ILE A 607 -1.93 -37.88 -19.58
CA ILE A 607 -2.28 -39.20 -20.08
C ILE A 607 -2.58 -40.14 -18.93
#